data_a80e0c0f325ff3ce9708bbb819f65ee7
#
_entry.id   a80e0c0f325ff3ce9708bbb819f65ee7
#
_cell.length_a   1.000
_cell.length_b   1.000
_cell.length_c   1.000
_cell.angle_alpha   90.00
_cell.angle_beta   90.00
_cell.angle_gamma   90.00
#
_symmetry.space_group_name_H-M   'P 1'
#
loop_
_entity.id
_entity.type
_entity.pdbx_description
1 polymer ?
#
loop_
_entity_poly.entity_id
_entity_poly.type
_entity_poly.pdbx_seq_one_letter_code
_entity_poly.pdbx_strand_id
1 'polypeptide(L)'
;SRWFVVGVGPADNVIGLGTAGTFGGYGSDVRVSLSERAGAATPKPLPLCALVAGWVRTTYAPSASAEVWVYAADHTLDAALARGRALRAEADAAPEPVGVLVVADGANTLTPSAPGGYDPASIPVQAALDDALAAGDVDALTRLPDGIVGRVAFQVLAGLLGTSPWQARELYRGAPYGVGYTVEVWRPGAAEQ
;
A
#
# COMPACT_ATOMS: atom_id res chain seq x y z
N SER A 1 -5.87 1.05 -17.90
CA SER A 1 -5.79 1.83 -16.64
C SER A 1 -4.37 1.82 -16.09
N ARG A 2 -3.94 2.93 -15.48
CA ARG A 2 -2.65 3.09 -14.84
C ARG A 2 -2.81 3.09 -13.33
N TRP A 3 -1.93 2.39 -12.64
CA TRP A 3 -1.90 2.34 -11.18
C TRP A 3 -0.58 2.90 -10.65
N PHE A 4 -0.67 3.71 -9.63
CA PHE A 4 0.44 4.04 -8.74
C PHE A 4 0.32 3.14 -7.51
N VAL A 5 1.40 2.43 -7.21
CA VAL A 5 1.44 1.53 -6.06
C VAL A 5 2.37 2.13 -5.01
N VAL A 6 1.91 2.18 -3.78
CA VAL A 6 2.69 2.67 -2.63
C VAL A 6 2.97 1.52 -1.69
N GLY A 7 4.21 1.36 -1.30
CA GLY A 7 4.60 0.36 -0.30
C GLY A 7 5.84 0.77 0.48
N VAL A 8 6.25 -0.05 1.42
CA VAL A 8 7.41 0.18 2.30
C VAL A 8 8.52 -0.79 1.94
N GLY A 9 9.75 -0.35 2.09
CA GLY A 9 10.95 -1.16 1.88
C GLY A 9 12.16 -0.62 2.63
N PRO A 10 13.35 -1.19 2.39
CA PRO A 10 14.57 -0.77 3.09
C PRO A 10 15.11 0.59 2.61
N ALA A 11 14.71 1.05 1.44
CA ALA A 11 15.12 2.32 0.85
C ALA A 11 14.10 2.81 -0.18
N ASP A 12 14.13 4.12 -0.47
CA ASP A 12 13.31 4.70 -1.52
C ASP A 12 13.71 4.11 -2.88
N ASN A 13 12.72 3.67 -3.64
CA ASN A 13 12.93 3.16 -4.98
C ASN A 13 11.65 3.31 -5.84
N VAL A 14 11.82 3.49 -7.14
CA VAL A 14 10.71 3.46 -8.11
C VAL A 14 10.92 2.28 -9.05
N ILE A 15 9.93 1.40 -9.12
CA ILE A 15 9.96 0.21 -9.95
C ILE A 15 9.02 0.42 -11.14
N GLY A 16 9.63 0.58 -12.30
CA GLY A 16 8.91 0.93 -13.53
C GLY A 16 8.17 -0.24 -14.18
N LEU A 17 7.31 0.13 -15.12
CA LEU A 17 6.35 -0.74 -15.83
C LEU A 17 6.97 -1.93 -16.57
N GLY A 18 8.25 -1.87 -16.95
CA GLY A 18 8.97 -2.93 -17.68
C GLY A 18 9.46 -4.08 -16.79
N THR A 19 9.01 -4.15 -15.53
CA THR A 19 9.57 -5.08 -14.54
C THR A 19 8.67 -6.29 -14.31
N ALA A 20 9.30 -7.46 -14.25
CA ALA A 20 8.69 -8.71 -13.79
C ALA A 20 9.39 -9.22 -12.53
N GLY A 21 8.68 -9.96 -11.71
CA GLY A 21 9.16 -10.57 -10.48
C GLY A 21 8.64 -11.99 -10.27
N THR A 22 9.07 -12.60 -9.18
CA THR A 22 8.60 -13.93 -8.77
C THR A 22 8.52 -14.02 -7.26
N PHE A 23 7.52 -14.76 -6.76
CA PHE A 23 7.41 -15.15 -5.35
C PHE A 23 8.36 -16.31 -4.97
N GLY A 24 9.30 -16.70 -5.84
CA GLY A 24 10.26 -17.78 -5.56
C GLY A 24 11.02 -17.60 -4.24
N GLY A 25 11.36 -16.36 -3.86
CA GLY A 25 11.97 -16.04 -2.56
C GLY A 25 11.05 -16.29 -1.34
N TYR A 26 9.75 -16.47 -1.58
CA TYR A 26 8.72 -16.81 -0.58
C TYR A 26 8.23 -18.26 -0.72
N GLY A 27 8.97 -19.11 -1.45
CA GLY A 27 8.65 -20.52 -1.60
C GLY A 27 7.52 -20.83 -2.58
N SER A 28 7.13 -19.87 -3.45
CA SER A 28 6.06 -20.06 -4.43
C SER A 28 6.54 -19.68 -5.83
N ASP A 29 6.42 -20.59 -6.80
CA ASP A 29 6.81 -20.34 -8.20
C ASP A 29 5.71 -19.57 -8.96
N VAL A 30 5.31 -18.42 -8.42
CA VAL A 30 4.35 -17.52 -9.05
C VAL A 30 5.09 -16.34 -9.66
N ARG A 31 5.01 -16.18 -10.97
CA ARG A 31 5.56 -15.04 -11.71
C ARG A 31 4.53 -13.92 -11.79
N VAL A 32 5.01 -12.70 -11.68
CA VAL A 32 4.21 -11.48 -11.76
C VAL A 32 4.87 -10.47 -12.68
N SER A 33 4.08 -9.55 -13.22
CA SER A 33 4.62 -8.44 -14.01
C SER A 33 3.84 -7.15 -13.73
N LEU A 34 4.50 -6.01 -13.88
CA LEU A 34 3.91 -4.70 -13.61
C LEU A 34 3.19 -4.10 -14.84
N SER A 35 3.31 -4.72 -16.00
CA SER A 35 2.52 -4.42 -17.19
C SER A 35 2.42 -5.66 -18.08
N GLU A 36 1.54 -5.62 -19.07
CA GLU A 36 1.43 -6.68 -20.07
C GLU A 36 2.76 -6.86 -20.83
N ARG A 37 3.44 -5.76 -21.20
CA ARG A 37 4.73 -5.79 -21.91
C ARG A 37 5.84 -6.43 -21.08
N ALA A 38 5.76 -6.34 -19.76
CA ALA A 38 6.74 -6.95 -18.86
C ALA A 38 6.54 -8.46 -18.65
N GLY A 39 5.48 -9.06 -19.19
CA GLY A 39 5.20 -10.49 -19.03
C GLY A 39 6.30 -11.40 -19.55
N ALA A 40 7.04 -10.98 -20.59
CA ALA A 40 8.17 -11.71 -21.17
C ALA A 40 9.54 -11.33 -20.52
N ALA A 41 9.59 -10.36 -19.63
CA ALA A 41 10.84 -9.93 -19.00
C ALA A 41 11.37 -11.00 -18.03
N THR A 42 12.69 -11.05 -17.88
CA THR A 42 13.31 -11.92 -16.86
C THR A 42 12.92 -11.46 -15.46
N PRO A 43 12.37 -12.34 -14.61
CA PRO A 43 11.99 -11.98 -13.26
C PRO A 43 13.19 -11.52 -12.44
N LYS A 44 12.98 -10.47 -11.63
CA LYS A 44 13.95 -9.93 -10.67
C LYS A 44 13.43 -10.10 -9.25
N PRO A 45 14.30 -10.10 -8.25
CA PRO A 45 13.90 -9.92 -6.86
C PRO A 45 13.18 -8.56 -6.72
N LEU A 46 11.98 -8.59 -6.18
CA LEU A 46 11.16 -7.39 -5.94
C LEU A 46 10.71 -7.35 -4.48
N PRO A 47 10.52 -6.15 -3.90
CA PRO A 47 9.89 -6.02 -2.60
C PRO A 47 8.46 -6.55 -2.63
N LEU A 48 7.98 -7.02 -1.49
CA LEU A 48 6.69 -7.71 -1.37
C LEU A 48 5.53 -6.87 -1.92
N CYS A 49 5.52 -5.56 -1.66
CA CYS A 49 4.48 -4.67 -2.19
C CYS A 49 4.40 -4.70 -3.73
N ALA A 50 5.54 -4.76 -4.42
CA ALA A 50 5.59 -4.85 -5.87
C ALA A 50 5.15 -6.24 -6.38
N LEU A 51 5.49 -7.31 -5.66
CA LEU A 51 5.02 -8.65 -5.98
C LEU A 51 3.50 -8.78 -5.83
N VAL A 52 2.94 -8.27 -4.72
CA VAL A 52 1.49 -8.26 -4.48
C VAL A 52 0.78 -7.44 -5.54
N ALA A 53 1.26 -6.23 -5.84
CA ALA A 53 0.69 -5.39 -6.89
C ALA A 53 0.72 -6.08 -8.27
N GLY A 54 1.83 -6.69 -8.63
CA GLY A 54 1.98 -7.45 -9.86
C GLY A 54 1.05 -8.65 -9.92
N TRP A 55 0.82 -9.34 -8.80
CA TRP A 55 -0.11 -10.46 -8.70
C TRP A 55 -1.57 -10.01 -8.88
N VAL A 56 -1.98 -8.96 -8.16
CA VAL A 56 -3.32 -8.37 -8.28
C VAL A 56 -3.56 -7.93 -9.73
N ARG A 57 -2.60 -7.21 -10.32
CA ARG A 57 -2.67 -6.79 -11.71
C ARG A 57 -2.82 -7.99 -12.67
N THR A 58 -1.93 -8.97 -12.56
CA THR A 58 -1.91 -10.11 -13.49
C THR A 58 -3.20 -10.93 -13.40
N THR A 59 -3.75 -11.08 -12.20
CA THR A 59 -4.92 -11.93 -11.94
C THR A 59 -6.24 -11.24 -12.26
N TYR A 60 -6.38 -9.95 -11.88
CA TYR A 60 -7.68 -9.27 -11.89
C TYR A 60 -7.78 -8.09 -12.86
N ALA A 61 -6.65 -7.55 -13.32
CA ALA A 61 -6.61 -6.41 -14.22
C ALA A 61 -5.44 -6.52 -15.22
N PRO A 62 -5.40 -7.57 -16.07
CA PRO A 62 -4.24 -7.89 -16.91
C PRO A 62 -3.87 -6.78 -17.91
N SER A 63 -4.80 -5.93 -18.31
CA SER A 63 -4.57 -4.77 -19.18
C SER A 63 -4.07 -3.52 -18.43
N ALA A 64 -4.09 -3.52 -17.09
CA ALA A 64 -3.56 -2.42 -16.32
C ALA A 64 -2.03 -2.40 -16.34
N SER A 65 -1.45 -1.25 -16.04
CA SER A 65 -0.03 -1.07 -15.77
C SER A 65 0.17 -0.48 -14.36
N ALA A 66 1.14 -0.99 -13.62
CA ALA A 66 1.43 -0.59 -12.25
C ALA A 66 2.86 -0.07 -12.13
N GLU A 67 3.03 1.13 -11.63
CA GLU A 67 4.31 1.71 -11.27
C GLU A 67 4.40 1.77 -9.75
N VAL A 68 5.50 1.29 -9.16
CA VAL A 68 5.57 1.07 -7.72
C VAL A 68 6.56 2.03 -7.07
N TRP A 69 6.07 2.85 -6.16
CA TRP A 69 6.86 3.69 -5.26
C TRP A 69 7.07 2.97 -3.94
N VAL A 70 8.28 2.57 -3.69
CA VAL A 70 8.72 1.99 -2.43
C VAL A 70 9.36 3.09 -1.61
N TYR A 71 8.90 3.30 -0.39
CA TYR A 71 9.46 4.29 0.53
C TYR A 71 10.17 3.62 1.70
N ALA A 72 11.25 4.21 2.16
CA ALA A 72 11.98 3.72 3.32
C ALA A 72 11.09 3.74 4.57
N ALA A 73 11.16 2.69 5.38
CA ALA A 73 10.31 2.51 6.57
C ALA A 73 10.62 3.51 7.70
N ASP A 74 11.75 4.20 7.64
CA ASP A 74 12.23 5.15 8.64
C ASP A 74 11.94 6.62 8.29
N HIS A 75 11.17 6.90 7.24
CA HIS A 75 10.75 8.27 6.95
C HIS A 75 10.02 8.92 8.13
N THR A 76 10.34 10.18 8.37
CA THR A 76 9.56 11.03 9.28
C THR A 76 8.17 11.30 8.69
N LEU A 77 7.22 11.68 9.54
CA LEU A 77 5.87 12.07 9.10
C LEU A 77 5.93 13.15 8.01
N ASP A 78 6.70 14.21 8.24
CA ASP A 78 6.78 15.33 7.27
C ASP A 78 7.33 14.88 5.91
N ALA A 79 8.33 13.99 5.92
CA ALA A 79 8.88 13.42 4.70
C ALA A 79 7.83 12.54 3.98
N ALA A 80 7.13 11.67 4.72
CA ALA A 80 6.09 10.81 4.16
C ALA A 80 4.93 11.63 3.55
N LEU A 81 4.45 12.65 4.27
CA LEU A 81 3.44 13.56 3.75
C LEU A 81 3.90 14.32 2.49
N ALA A 82 5.16 14.76 2.46
CA ALA A 82 5.71 15.42 1.28
C ALA A 82 5.78 14.48 0.07
N ARG A 83 6.16 13.20 0.27
CA ARG A 83 6.13 12.16 -0.78
C ARG A 83 4.72 11.94 -1.29
N GLY A 84 3.72 11.87 -0.40
CA GLY A 84 2.31 11.74 -0.78
C GLY A 84 1.82 12.91 -1.64
N ARG A 85 2.13 14.15 -1.26
CA ARG A 85 1.80 15.34 -2.06
C ARG A 85 2.46 15.34 -3.44
N ALA A 86 3.72 14.92 -3.53
CA ALA A 86 4.42 14.79 -4.79
C ALA A 86 3.76 13.75 -5.70
N LEU A 87 3.41 12.57 -5.14
CA LEU A 87 2.71 11.52 -5.88
C LEU A 87 1.31 11.96 -6.34
N ARG A 88 0.61 12.77 -5.55
CA ARG A 88 -0.66 13.38 -5.95
C ARG A 88 -0.48 14.30 -7.15
N ALA A 89 0.53 15.16 -7.13
CA ALA A 89 0.81 16.05 -8.25
C ALA A 89 1.13 15.28 -9.55
N GLU A 90 1.85 14.16 -9.45
CA GLU A 90 2.10 13.27 -10.60
C GLU A 90 0.81 12.60 -11.11
N ALA A 91 -0.06 12.17 -10.21
CA ALA A 91 -1.36 11.59 -10.58
C ALA A 91 -2.27 12.61 -11.25
N ASP A 92 -2.31 13.83 -10.75
CA ASP A 92 -3.12 14.93 -11.31
C ASP A 92 -2.59 15.41 -12.67
N ALA A 93 -1.27 15.31 -12.91
CA ALA A 93 -0.65 15.63 -14.20
C ALA A 93 -0.79 14.52 -15.25
N ALA A 94 -1.24 13.33 -14.86
CA ALA A 94 -1.41 12.21 -15.79
C ALA A 94 -2.55 12.48 -16.78
N PRO A 95 -2.38 12.13 -18.08
CA PRO A 95 -3.42 12.35 -19.09
C PRO A 95 -4.66 11.46 -18.90
N GLU A 96 -4.53 10.39 -18.13
CA GLU A 96 -5.61 9.46 -17.83
C GLU A 96 -5.79 9.33 -16.31
N PRO A 97 -6.99 8.99 -15.84
CA PRO A 97 -7.22 8.73 -14.42
C PRO A 97 -6.29 7.64 -13.89
N VAL A 98 -5.66 7.91 -12.76
CA VAL A 98 -4.75 7.00 -12.07
C VAL A 98 -5.44 6.44 -10.82
N GLY A 99 -5.43 5.12 -10.69
CA GLY A 99 -5.77 4.46 -9.43
C GLY A 99 -4.55 4.40 -8.51
N VAL A 100 -4.74 4.54 -7.22
CA VAL A 100 -3.67 4.35 -6.24
C VAL A 100 -3.95 3.08 -5.44
N LEU A 101 -2.96 2.18 -5.39
CA LEU A 101 -2.98 0.96 -4.59
C LEU A 101 -1.93 1.08 -3.48
N VAL A 102 -2.37 1.10 -2.23
CA VAL A 102 -1.46 1.02 -1.08
C VAL A 102 -1.32 -0.43 -0.64
N VAL A 103 -0.10 -0.93 -0.56
CA VAL A 103 0.23 -2.28 -0.09
C VAL A 103 1.09 -2.14 1.16
N ALA A 104 0.47 -2.32 2.31
CA ALA A 104 1.09 -2.05 3.61
C ALA A 104 0.50 -2.99 4.67
N ASP A 105 1.34 -3.51 5.55
CA ASP A 105 0.92 -4.33 6.68
C ASP A 105 0.53 -3.46 7.88
N GLY A 106 -0.44 -3.93 8.66
CA GLY A 106 -0.73 -3.40 9.99
C GLY A 106 0.30 -3.85 11.03
N ALA A 107 -0.13 -4.02 12.28
CA ALA A 107 0.69 -4.63 13.33
C ALA A 107 0.94 -6.10 13.02
N ASN A 108 2.16 -6.58 13.28
CA ASN A 108 2.57 -7.96 13.03
C ASN A 108 2.78 -8.77 14.32
N THR A 109 2.14 -8.36 15.41
CA THR A 109 2.33 -8.87 16.79
C THR A 109 1.01 -9.26 17.46
N LEU A 110 -0.04 -9.57 16.67
CA LEU A 110 -1.42 -9.67 17.16
C LEU A 110 -1.77 -11.03 17.79
N THR A 111 -0.96 -12.06 17.55
CA THR A 111 -1.21 -13.42 18.09
C THR A 111 0.10 -14.06 18.57
N PRO A 112 0.04 -15.11 19.43
CA PRO A 112 1.23 -15.81 19.89
C PRO A 112 2.12 -16.41 18.77
N SER A 113 1.54 -16.71 17.61
CA SER A 113 2.24 -17.21 16.42
C SER A 113 2.59 -16.13 15.39
N ALA A 114 2.37 -14.85 15.72
CA ALA A 114 2.67 -13.74 14.81
C ALA A 114 4.18 -13.64 14.51
N PRO A 115 4.55 -13.22 13.30
CA PRO A 115 5.96 -13.15 12.88
C PRO A 115 6.78 -12.13 13.69
N GLY A 116 6.16 -11.09 14.23
CA GLY A 116 6.79 -10.08 15.09
C GLY A 116 6.85 -10.48 16.58
N GLY A 117 6.38 -11.68 16.94
CA GLY A 117 6.14 -12.07 18.33
C GLY A 117 4.75 -11.62 18.80
N TYR A 118 4.42 -11.84 20.08
CA TYR A 118 3.12 -11.45 20.62
C TYR A 118 3.23 -10.23 21.53
N ASP A 119 2.54 -9.18 21.18
CA ASP A 119 2.36 -8.00 22.01
C ASP A 119 0.88 -7.63 22.12
N PRO A 120 0.22 -7.91 23.27
CA PRO A 120 -1.19 -7.55 23.47
C PRO A 120 -1.48 -6.06 23.31
N ALA A 121 -0.49 -5.18 23.53
CA ALA A 121 -0.65 -3.73 23.38
C ALA A 121 -0.84 -3.32 21.91
N SER A 122 -0.45 -4.16 20.94
CA SER A 122 -0.67 -3.91 19.53
C SER A 122 -2.13 -4.12 19.09
N ILE A 123 -2.93 -4.87 19.84
CA ILE A 123 -4.33 -5.15 19.49
C ILE A 123 -5.17 -3.86 19.39
N PRO A 124 -5.21 -2.98 20.41
CA PRO A 124 -5.94 -1.73 20.28
C PRO A 124 -5.33 -0.78 19.25
N VAL A 125 -4.02 -0.84 19.01
CA VAL A 125 -3.36 -0.04 17.97
C VAL A 125 -3.83 -0.48 16.57
N GLN A 126 -3.90 -1.78 16.32
CA GLN A 126 -4.45 -2.31 15.06
C GLN A 126 -5.92 -1.94 14.89
N ALA A 127 -6.72 -2.09 15.94
CA ALA A 127 -8.14 -1.73 15.86
C ALA A 127 -8.34 -0.24 15.51
N ALA A 128 -7.52 0.65 16.07
CA ALA A 128 -7.57 2.08 15.75
C ALA A 128 -7.18 2.37 14.28
N LEU A 129 -6.18 1.66 13.74
CA LEU A 129 -5.83 1.76 12.31
C LEU A 129 -6.99 1.29 11.43
N ASP A 130 -7.56 0.12 11.74
CA ASP A 130 -8.67 -0.46 10.99
C ASP A 130 -9.88 0.49 10.96
N ASP A 131 -10.23 1.06 12.12
CA ASP A 131 -11.34 2.01 12.24
C ASP A 131 -11.07 3.30 11.46
N ALA A 132 -9.83 3.82 11.49
CA ALA A 132 -9.44 4.98 10.72
C ALA A 132 -9.55 4.74 9.21
N LEU A 133 -9.11 3.57 8.74
CA LEU A 133 -9.19 3.19 7.33
C LEU A 133 -10.65 3.03 6.89
N ALA A 134 -11.49 2.38 7.69
CA ALA A 134 -12.90 2.19 7.40
C ALA A 134 -13.70 3.50 7.41
N ALA A 135 -13.31 4.45 8.27
CA ALA A 135 -13.95 5.77 8.35
C ALA A 135 -13.46 6.78 7.31
N GLY A 136 -12.35 6.51 6.61
CA GLY A 136 -11.71 7.50 5.74
C GLY A 136 -11.02 8.62 6.53
N ASP A 137 -10.59 8.35 7.77
CA ASP A 137 -9.96 9.32 8.67
C ASP A 137 -8.48 9.51 8.29
N VAL A 138 -8.24 10.46 7.37
CA VAL A 138 -6.89 10.82 6.90
C VAL A 138 -6.01 11.34 8.04
N ASP A 139 -6.58 12.09 8.99
CA ASP A 139 -5.82 12.67 10.09
C ASP A 139 -5.31 11.59 11.06
N ALA A 140 -6.08 10.55 11.30
CA ALA A 140 -5.64 9.41 12.11
C ALA A 140 -4.41 8.72 11.52
N LEU A 141 -4.31 8.63 10.19
CA LEU A 141 -3.15 8.03 9.51
C LEU A 141 -1.84 8.82 9.75
N THR A 142 -1.92 10.09 10.08
CA THR A 142 -0.73 10.91 10.42
C THR A 142 -0.19 10.62 11.82
N ARG A 143 -0.97 9.97 12.69
CA ARG A 143 -0.64 9.73 14.12
C ARG A 143 -0.31 8.26 14.41
N LEU A 144 -0.07 7.45 13.38
CA LEU A 144 0.22 6.03 13.55
C LEU A 144 1.55 5.82 14.30
N PRO A 145 1.58 4.91 15.29
CA PRO A 145 2.79 4.58 16.03
C PRO A 145 3.71 3.65 15.23
N ASP A 146 4.96 3.51 15.69
CA ASP A 146 5.99 2.67 15.04
C ASP A 146 5.63 1.18 15.00
N GLY A 147 4.71 0.70 15.84
CA GLY A 147 4.22 -0.68 15.83
C GLY A 147 3.39 -1.06 14.60
N ILE A 148 3.01 -0.11 13.76
CA ILE A 148 2.39 -0.36 12.45
C ILE A 148 3.48 -0.49 11.39
N VAL A 149 3.67 -1.70 10.84
CA VAL A 149 4.74 -2.03 9.88
C VAL A 149 4.70 -1.14 8.64
N GLY A 150 3.50 -0.95 8.10
CA GLY A 150 3.25 -0.12 6.92
C GLY A 150 3.07 1.37 7.20
N ARG A 151 3.39 1.87 8.41
CA ARG A 151 3.16 3.25 8.85
C ARG A 151 3.49 4.31 7.79
N VAL A 152 4.67 4.23 7.20
CA VAL A 152 5.11 5.23 6.21
C VAL A 152 4.21 5.21 4.97
N ALA A 153 3.77 4.04 4.49
CA ALA A 153 2.88 3.98 3.32
C ALA A 153 1.50 4.59 3.64
N PHE A 154 0.95 4.39 4.83
CA PHE A 154 -0.28 5.05 5.27
C PHE A 154 -0.11 6.57 5.42
N GLN A 155 1.04 7.03 5.91
CA GLN A 155 1.35 8.46 5.99
C GLN A 155 1.56 9.10 4.60
N VAL A 156 2.15 8.37 3.64
CA VAL A 156 2.21 8.79 2.23
C VAL A 156 0.79 8.88 1.65
N LEU A 157 -0.08 7.91 1.95
CA LEU A 157 -1.49 7.97 1.57
C LEU A 157 -2.15 9.23 2.12
N ALA A 158 -1.95 9.56 3.40
CA ALA A 158 -2.49 10.78 3.99
C ALA A 158 -2.04 12.05 3.24
N GLY A 159 -0.75 12.13 2.89
CA GLY A 159 -0.22 13.23 2.09
C GLY A 159 -0.80 13.32 0.68
N LEU A 160 -1.10 12.18 0.05
CA LEU A 160 -1.72 12.09 -1.27
C LEU A 160 -3.19 12.52 -1.24
N LEU A 161 -3.91 12.11 -0.21
CA LEU A 161 -5.35 12.40 -0.08
C LEU A 161 -5.62 13.85 0.31
N GLY A 162 -4.73 14.45 1.09
CA GLY A 162 -4.88 15.83 1.59
C GLY A 162 -6.09 15.97 2.50
N THR A 163 -6.70 17.16 2.49
CA THR A 163 -7.86 17.53 3.33
C THR A 163 -9.21 17.34 2.64
N SER A 164 -9.23 16.83 1.42
CA SER A 164 -10.49 16.59 0.70
C SER A 164 -11.30 15.48 1.37
N PRO A 165 -12.64 15.55 1.34
CA PRO A 165 -13.47 14.48 1.89
C PRO A 165 -13.33 13.20 1.05
N TRP A 166 -13.21 12.07 1.71
CA TRP A 166 -13.14 10.74 1.08
C TRP A 166 -14.24 9.85 1.64
N GLN A 167 -14.80 9.01 0.78
CA GLN A 167 -15.73 7.95 1.16
C GLN A 167 -14.96 6.64 1.15
N ALA A 168 -14.80 6.05 2.33
CA ALA A 168 -14.21 4.74 2.51
C ALA A 168 -15.29 3.66 2.50
N ARG A 169 -14.93 2.48 1.99
CA ARG A 169 -15.73 1.26 2.07
C ARG A 169 -14.82 0.11 2.45
N GLU A 170 -15.01 -0.42 3.65
CA GLU A 170 -14.34 -1.64 4.09
C GLU A 170 -14.90 -2.86 3.33
N LEU A 171 -14.01 -3.70 2.82
CA LEU A 171 -14.31 -4.96 2.16
C LEU A 171 -13.84 -6.15 2.97
N TYR A 172 -12.78 -5.98 3.76
CA TYR A 172 -12.21 -7.01 4.61
C TYR A 172 -11.44 -6.39 5.77
N ARG A 173 -11.50 -7.07 6.94
CA ARG A 173 -10.68 -6.81 8.12
C ARG A 173 -10.36 -8.14 8.79
N GLY A 174 -9.11 -8.37 9.16
CA GLY A 174 -8.71 -9.58 9.87
C GLY A 174 -7.22 -9.70 10.11
N ALA A 175 -6.84 -10.68 10.93
CA ALA A 175 -5.45 -10.98 11.26
C ALA A 175 -5.18 -12.49 11.30
N PRO A 176 -5.42 -13.25 10.21
CA PRO A 176 -5.39 -14.72 10.22
C PRO A 176 -4.03 -15.30 10.56
N TYR A 177 -2.95 -14.54 10.35
CA TYR A 177 -1.56 -14.94 10.63
C TYR A 177 -0.90 -14.07 11.70
N GLY A 178 -1.68 -13.36 12.51
CA GLY A 178 -1.18 -12.44 13.52
C GLY A 178 -0.63 -11.13 12.97
N VAL A 179 -0.87 -10.86 11.69
CA VAL A 179 -0.61 -9.58 11.01
C VAL A 179 -1.96 -8.95 10.66
N GLY A 180 -2.14 -7.68 10.96
CA GLY A 180 -3.36 -6.97 10.62
C GLY A 180 -3.45 -6.69 9.12
N TYR A 181 -4.54 -7.10 8.50
CA TYR A 181 -4.86 -6.87 7.09
C TYR A 181 -6.23 -6.23 6.96
N THR A 182 -6.31 -5.24 6.08
CA THR A 182 -7.57 -4.65 5.64
C THR A 182 -7.63 -4.61 4.12
N VAL A 183 -8.83 -4.56 3.58
CA VAL A 183 -9.06 -4.23 2.17
C VAL A 183 -10.12 -3.14 2.12
N GLU A 184 -9.72 -1.98 1.63
CA GLU A 184 -10.55 -0.78 1.59
C GLU A 184 -10.61 -0.22 0.17
N VAL A 185 -11.73 0.41 -0.16
CA VAL A 185 -11.86 1.22 -1.38
C VAL A 185 -12.24 2.64 -0.97
N TRP A 186 -11.39 3.59 -1.34
CA TRP A 186 -11.63 5.00 -1.09
C TRP A 186 -11.94 5.73 -2.39
N ARG A 187 -12.94 6.58 -2.37
CA ARG A 187 -13.36 7.40 -3.50
C ARG A 187 -13.47 8.86 -3.06
N PRO A 188 -13.21 9.83 -3.96
CA PRO A 188 -13.51 11.23 -3.67
C PRO A 188 -14.96 11.37 -3.21
N GLY A 189 -15.16 12.05 -2.09
CA GLY A 189 -16.50 12.44 -1.64
C GLY A 189 -17.13 13.39 -2.66
N ALA A 190 -18.48 13.46 -2.66
CA ALA A 190 -19.16 14.49 -3.43
C ALA A 190 -18.72 15.86 -2.91
N ALA A 191 -18.26 16.75 -3.82
CA ALA A 191 -18.07 18.15 -3.45
C ALA A 191 -19.45 18.69 -3.03
N GLU A 192 -19.56 19.21 -1.80
CA GLU A 192 -20.74 20.01 -1.43
C GLU A 192 -20.83 21.19 -2.42
N GLN A 193 -21.93 21.20 -3.18
CA GLN A 193 -22.26 22.29 -4.10
C GLN A 193 -22.88 23.45 -3.33
#